data_5c0900ab766830bf4ae4fc508b345e7b
#
_entry.id   5c0900ab766830bf4ae4fc508b345e7b
#
_cell.length_a   1.000
_cell.length_b   1.000
_cell.length_c   1.000
_cell.angle_alpha   90.00
_cell.angle_beta   90.00
_cell.angle_gamma   90.00
#
_symmetry.space_group_name_H-M   'P 1'
#
loop_
_entity.id
_entity.type
_entity.pdbx_description
1 polymer ?
#
loop_
_entity_poly.entity_id
_entity_poly.type
_entity_poly.pdbx_seq_one_letter_code
_entity_poly.pdbx_strand_id
1 'polypeptide(L)'
;MAEIARRTTKNNNRVMFLIHRKEVLDQAVKTFNKQGVNSDLLTAGMVQTLTRRVDKLPTPSVILVDEAHHALAKSYQRILKQFPKAIVLLFTATPHRTGRIQLDQIADDIIVGQSIHELTEKGFLAPFRYFQPPDDFDSKLLKRSSTGDYTAESMQQAMSTKIFGHIVKQYKRIASGMQAVVYTYSIDSAVEIARKFNSEGISAVEVDGTTSKEKRDLAVQKFREQEIKILVNVNLFTEGVDLPNVDCVIMARPTASLALYLQFSMRCLNPRKGKTAIIIDHANNFKTFGYPDDDRDWKQAIKSGKQKSKSLLTDSGISITTCDYCFAVVKASEVKDGKCPICGKPIKVHEVKPVSDVDLVEATKERQRLIKEIVKNNLLKEVANKTVSELHTMKELQAYRKLHGYKKGWSFYMAKRKGILKSRK
;
A
#
# COMPACT_ATOMS: atom_id res chain seq x y z
N MET A 1 15.26 4.74 -18.53
CA MET A 1 14.48 5.13 -19.73
C MET A 1 15.28 6.06 -20.65
N ALA A 2 15.76 7.22 -20.22
CA ALA A 2 16.44 8.19 -21.11
C ALA A 2 17.66 7.60 -21.84
N GLU A 3 18.52 6.85 -21.18
CA GLU A 3 19.69 6.21 -21.82
C GLU A 3 19.29 5.17 -22.88
N ILE A 4 18.21 4.41 -22.63
CA ILE A 4 17.70 3.47 -23.63
C ILE A 4 17.17 4.24 -24.86
N ALA A 5 16.37 5.29 -24.64
CA ALA A 5 15.88 6.14 -25.73
C ALA A 5 17.04 6.77 -26.52
N ARG A 6 18.07 7.28 -25.83
CA ARG A 6 19.26 7.87 -26.46
C ARG A 6 20.00 6.88 -27.33
N ARG A 7 20.27 5.67 -26.83
CA ARG A 7 20.94 4.60 -27.61
C ARG A 7 20.12 4.18 -28.81
N THR A 8 18.79 4.03 -28.63
CA THR A 8 17.88 3.63 -29.71
C THR A 8 17.83 4.69 -30.80
N THR A 9 17.68 5.97 -30.45
CA THR A 9 17.62 7.06 -31.43
C THR A 9 18.98 7.35 -32.08
N LYS A 10 20.10 7.13 -31.38
CA LYS A 10 21.44 7.21 -31.96
C LYS A 10 21.64 6.20 -33.11
N ASN A 11 20.98 5.04 -33.04
CA ASN A 11 21.00 4.03 -34.07
C ASN A 11 19.88 4.22 -35.13
N ASN A 12 19.37 5.44 -35.26
CA ASN A 12 18.30 5.83 -36.19
C ASN A 12 17.01 5.03 -36.07
N ASN A 13 16.71 4.53 -34.87
CA ASN A 13 15.50 3.80 -34.54
C ASN A 13 14.50 4.69 -33.77
N ARG A 14 13.20 4.53 -34.04
CA ARG A 14 12.15 5.32 -33.38
C ARG A 14 11.79 4.77 -32.00
N VAL A 15 11.60 5.69 -31.05
CA VAL A 15 11.15 5.40 -29.69
C VAL A 15 9.77 6.01 -29.45
N MET A 16 8.89 5.26 -28.82
CA MET A 16 7.64 5.78 -28.29
C MET A 16 7.67 5.74 -26.77
N PHE A 17 7.34 6.87 -26.13
CA PHE A 17 7.23 6.97 -24.67
C PHE A 17 5.77 7.22 -24.27
N LEU A 18 5.23 6.32 -23.43
CA LEU A 18 3.84 6.31 -23.00
C LEU A 18 3.74 6.61 -21.50
N ILE A 19 2.88 7.57 -21.17
CA ILE A 19 2.56 7.93 -19.79
C ILE A 19 1.11 8.41 -19.69
N HIS A 20 0.54 8.44 -18.48
CA HIS A 20 -0.85 8.84 -18.29
C HIS A 20 -1.03 10.27 -17.72
N ARG A 21 0.04 10.93 -17.22
CA ARG A 21 0.01 12.27 -16.63
C ARG A 21 0.84 13.28 -17.42
N LYS A 22 0.26 14.46 -17.66
CA LYS A 22 0.89 15.52 -18.46
C LYS A 22 2.12 16.10 -17.76
N GLU A 23 2.05 16.33 -16.46
CA GLU A 23 3.14 16.92 -15.68
C GLU A 23 4.41 16.03 -15.75
N VAL A 24 4.24 14.70 -15.69
CA VAL A 24 5.34 13.75 -15.82
C VAL A 24 5.86 13.69 -17.24
N LEU A 25 4.98 13.80 -18.25
CA LEU A 25 5.38 13.87 -19.66
C LEU A 25 6.32 15.03 -19.91
N ASP A 26 5.97 16.24 -19.41
CA ASP A 26 6.78 17.45 -19.62
C ASP A 26 8.16 17.33 -18.95
N GLN A 27 8.24 16.70 -17.78
CA GLN A 27 9.50 16.42 -17.08
C GLN A 27 10.35 15.36 -17.83
N ALA A 28 9.72 14.30 -18.32
CA ALA A 28 10.38 13.24 -19.06
C ALA A 28 10.97 13.77 -20.37
N VAL A 29 10.22 14.57 -21.12
CA VAL A 29 10.69 15.19 -22.38
C VAL A 29 11.89 16.12 -22.11
N LYS A 30 11.84 16.95 -21.06
CA LYS A 30 13.00 17.77 -20.65
C LYS A 30 14.24 16.91 -20.35
N THR A 31 14.02 15.79 -19.65
CA THR A 31 15.10 14.85 -19.32
C THR A 31 15.66 14.17 -20.58
N PHE A 32 14.80 13.72 -21.48
CA PHE A 32 15.22 13.13 -22.74
C PHE A 32 16.07 14.10 -23.56
N ASN A 33 15.64 15.37 -23.70
CA ASN A 33 16.40 16.41 -24.40
C ASN A 33 17.75 16.66 -23.73
N LYS A 34 17.79 16.78 -22.40
CA LYS A 34 19.03 16.97 -21.63
C LYS A 34 20.02 15.81 -21.81
N GLN A 35 19.51 14.59 -21.98
CA GLN A 35 20.32 13.38 -22.19
C GLN A 35 20.68 13.12 -23.66
N GLY A 36 20.31 14.00 -24.59
CA GLY A 36 20.66 13.91 -26.00
C GLY A 36 19.86 12.86 -26.78
N VAL A 37 18.61 12.63 -26.41
CA VAL A 37 17.68 11.83 -27.22
C VAL A 37 17.27 12.65 -28.45
N ASN A 38 17.34 12.04 -29.65
CA ASN A 38 16.91 12.71 -30.90
C ASN A 38 15.39 12.89 -30.90
N SER A 39 14.93 14.15 -30.85
CA SER A 39 13.51 14.54 -30.82
C SER A 39 12.72 14.09 -32.05
N ASP A 40 13.36 14.03 -33.24
CA ASP A 40 12.69 13.64 -34.50
C ASP A 40 12.34 12.15 -34.56
N LEU A 41 13.02 11.36 -33.73
CA LEU A 41 12.82 9.93 -33.58
C LEU A 41 12.06 9.56 -32.31
N LEU A 42 11.65 10.55 -31.47
CA LEU A 42 10.93 10.35 -30.24
C LEU A 42 9.45 10.74 -30.38
N THR A 43 8.55 9.79 -30.18
CA THR A 43 7.11 10.05 -30.01
C THR A 43 6.77 9.94 -28.53
N ALA A 44 6.74 11.05 -27.82
CA ALA A 44 6.35 11.09 -26.40
C ALA A 44 4.93 11.63 -26.23
N GLY A 45 4.11 10.98 -25.43
CA GLY A 45 2.75 11.46 -25.23
C GLY A 45 1.95 10.74 -24.16
N MET A 46 0.83 11.40 -23.80
CA MET A 46 -0.17 10.79 -22.95
C MET A 46 -0.90 9.67 -23.68
N VAL A 47 -1.08 8.53 -23.01
CA VAL A 47 -1.75 7.36 -23.58
C VAL A 47 -3.12 7.71 -24.17
N GLN A 48 -3.93 8.50 -23.45
CA GLN A 48 -5.27 8.89 -23.92
C GLN A 48 -5.22 9.67 -25.26
N THR A 49 -4.20 10.53 -25.42
CA THR A 49 -4.00 11.31 -26.63
C THR A 49 -3.50 10.44 -27.79
N LEU A 50 -2.50 9.60 -27.52
CA LEU A 50 -1.89 8.74 -28.55
C LEU A 50 -2.86 7.64 -29.02
N THR A 51 -3.66 7.07 -28.13
CA THR A 51 -4.67 6.05 -28.48
C THR A 51 -5.71 6.56 -29.47
N ARG A 52 -6.08 7.85 -29.42
CA ARG A 52 -7.08 8.44 -30.36
C ARG A 52 -6.57 8.57 -31.79
N ARG A 53 -5.26 8.60 -31.98
CA ARG A 53 -4.60 8.76 -33.28
C ARG A 53 -3.57 7.67 -33.56
N VAL A 54 -3.75 6.50 -32.97
CA VAL A 54 -2.78 5.40 -33.03
C VAL A 54 -2.42 5.00 -34.45
N ASP A 55 -3.38 5.02 -35.37
CA ASP A 55 -3.21 4.65 -36.76
C ASP A 55 -2.33 5.64 -37.57
N LYS A 56 -2.11 6.86 -37.03
CA LYS A 56 -1.29 7.92 -37.65
C LYS A 56 0.08 8.07 -37.01
N LEU A 57 0.39 7.25 -35.99
CA LEU A 57 1.68 7.33 -35.31
C LEU A 57 2.78 6.64 -36.11
N PRO A 58 4.01 7.19 -36.14
CA PRO A 58 5.14 6.51 -36.76
C PRO A 58 5.45 5.21 -36.00
N THR A 59 5.79 4.16 -36.74
CA THR A 59 6.10 2.84 -36.19
C THR A 59 7.34 2.90 -35.30
N PRO A 60 7.25 2.61 -33.98
CA PRO A 60 8.40 2.57 -33.10
C PRO A 60 9.13 1.23 -33.17
N SER A 61 10.45 1.24 -32.95
CA SER A 61 11.23 0.04 -32.68
C SER A 61 11.16 -0.34 -31.18
N VAL A 62 11.03 0.67 -30.31
CA VAL A 62 10.95 0.48 -28.84
C VAL A 62 9.81 1.33 -28.30
N ILE A 63 9.01 0.73 -27.44
CA ILE A 63 7.98 1.41 -26.63
C ILE A 63 8.39 1.38 -25.17
N LEU A 64 8.56 2.55 -24.58
CA LEU A 64 8.82 2.75 -23.16
C LEU A 64 7.51 3.12 -22.45
N VAL A 65 7.10 2.34 -21.48
CA VAL A 65 5.89 2.60 -20.69
C VAL A 65 6.28 2.92 -19.26
N ASP A 66 5.99 4.11 -18.81
CA ASP A 66 6.16 4.49 -17.40
C ASP A 66 4.89 4.18 -16.60
N GLU A 67 5.05 3.92 -15.30
CA GLU A 67 4.00 3.45 -14.40
C GLU A 67 3.23 2.26 -15.01
N ALA A 68 3.98 1.24 -15.38
CA ALA A 68 3.49 0.09 -16.15
C ALA A 68 2.39 -0.71 -15.47
N HIS A 69 2.14 -0.51 -14.18
CA HIS A 69 0.97 -1.07 -13.50
C HIS A 69 -0.36 -0.59 -14.12
N HIS A 70 -0.35 0.50 -14.92
CA HIS A 70 -1.47 0.95 -15.74
C HIS A 70 -1.55 0.28 -17.12
N ALA A 71 -0.51 -0.42 -17.57
CA ALA A 71 -0.39 -0.94 -18.94
C ALA A 71 -1.46 -1.98 -19.32
N LEU A 72 -2.16 -2.55 -18.35
CA LEU A 72 -3.28 -3.46 -18.55
C LEU A 72 -4.59 -2.75 -18.97
N ALA A 73 -4.66 -1.42 -18.91
CA ALA A 73 -5.83 -0.68 -19.38
C ALA A 73 -6.01 -0.76 -20.89
N LYS A 74 -7.27 -0.77 -21.37
CA LYS A 74 -7.62 -0.91 -22.78
C LYS A 74 -6.91 0.08 -23.71
N SER A 75 -6.66 1.30 -23.25
CA SER A 75 -5.96 2.34 -24.01
C SER A 75 -4.49 1.98 -24.28
N TYR A 76 -3.77 1.47 -23.28
CA TYR A 76 -2.41 0.97 -23.48
C TYR A 76 -2.41 -0.24 -24.39
N GLN A 77 -3.27 -1.22 -24.14
CA GLN A 77 -3.38 -2.44 -24.94
C GLN A 77 -3.65 -2.15 -26.42
N ARG A 78 -4.46 -1.12 -26.73
CA ARG A 78 -4.71 -0.71 -28.12
C ARG A 78 -3.43 -0.23 -28.81
N ILE A 79 -2.59 0.57 -28.12
CA ILE A 79 -1.33 1.03 -28.68
C ILE A 79 -0.35 -0.14 -28.86
N LEU A 80 -0.19 -0.99 -27.83
CA LEU A 80 0.75 -2.12 -27.89
C LEU A 80 0.38 -3.10 -29.01
N LYS A 81 -0.90 -3.38 -29.22
CA LYS A 81 -1.38 -4.26 -30.31
C LYS A 81 -1.19 -3.68 -31.71
N GLN A 82 -1.16 -2.34 -31.84
CA GLN A 82 -0.89 -1.68 -33.12
C GLN A 82 0.55 -1.89 -33.59
N PHE A 83 1.49 -2.06 -32.65
CA PHE A 83 2.91 -2.19 -32.97
C PHE A 83 3.50 -3.51 -32.45
N PRO A 84 3.07 -4.66 -32.99
CA PRO A 84 3.40 -5.99 -32.47
C PRO A 84 4.89 -6.36 -32.63
N LYS A 85 5.63 -5.64 -33.48
CA LYS A 85 7.07 -5.86 -33.69
C LYS A 85 7.95 -4.98 -32.81
N ALA A 86 7.35 -4.02 -32.08
CA ALA A 86 8.11 -3.14 -31.19
C ALA A 86 8.53 -3.89 -29.91
N ILE A 87 9.75 -3.65 -29.46
CA ILE A 87 10.20 -4.11 -28.14
C ILE A 87 9.51 -3.24 -27.10
N VAL A 88 8.76 -3.86 -26.18
CA VAL A 88 8.02 -3.15 -25.13
C VAL A 88 8.78 -3.27 -23.83
N LEU A 89 9.14 -2.13 -23.24
CA LEU A 89 9.80 -2.05 -21.94
C LEU A 89 8.86 -1.36 -20.94
N LEU A 90 8.44 -2.13 -19.95
CA LEU A 90 7.50 -1.75 -18.91
C LEU A 90 8.26 -1.35 -17.64
N PHE A 91 8.17 -0.09 -17.24
CA PHE A 91 8.84 0.43 -16.03
C PHE A 91 7.81 0.67 -14.92
N THR A 92 8.08 0.15 -13.75
CA THR A 92 7.28 0.40 -12.55
C THR A 92 8.11 0.13 -11.30
N ALA A 93 7.91 0.95 -10.27
CA ALA A 93 8.47 0.68 -8.95
C ALA A 93 7.73 -0.45 -8.23
N THR A 94 6.50 -0.75 -8.65
CA THR A 94 5.60 -1.71 -8.00
C THR A 94 4.87 -2.54 -9.06
N PRO A 95 5.45 -3.67 -9.48
CA PRO A 95 4.87 -4.50 -10.54
C PRO A 95 3.59 -5.23 -10.10
N HIS A 96 3.32 -5.32 -8.80
CA HIS A 96 2.10 -5.94 -8.28
C HIS A 96 0.90 -4.99 -8.34
N ARG A 97 -0.23 -5.48 -8.84
CA ARG A 97 -1.50 -4.76 -8.90
C ARG A 97 -2.54 -5.42 -8.00
N THR A 98 -3.35 -4.59 -7.32
CA THR A 98 -4.57 -5.07 -6.66
C THR A 98 -5.58 -5.52 -7.71
N GLY A 99 -5.80 -6.83 -7.86
CA GLY A 99 -6.75 -7.39 -8.83
C GLY A 99 -6.32 -8.77 -9.35
N ARG A 100 -7.16 -9.34 -10.23
CA ARG A 100 -6.93 -10.68 -10.79
C ARG A 100 -5.98 -10.69 -11.98
N ILE A 101 -5.84 -9.55 -12.66
CA ILE A 101 -5.03 -9.41 -13.88
C ILE A 101 -3.70 -8.79 -13.48
N GLN A 102 -2.61 -9.47 -13.76
CA GLN A 102 -1.25 -9.05 -13.43
C GLN A 102 -0.42 -8.80 -14.70
N LEU A 103 0.77 -8.20 -14.54
CA LEU A 103 1.64 -7.83 -15.66
C LEU A 103 2.20 -9.02 -16.44
N ASP A 104 2.21 -10.23 -15.88
CA ASP A 104 2.60 -11.47 -16.56
C ASP A 104 1.74 -11.80 -17.80
N GLN A 105 0.59 -11.13 -17.98
CA GLN A 105 -0.24 -11.28 -19.19
C GLN A 105 0.28 -10.47 -20.38
N ILE A 106 1.19 -9.52 -20.17
CA ILE A 106 1.69 -8.60 -21.20
C ILE A 106 3.22 -8.45 -21.19
N ALA A 107 3.89 -9.07 -20.28
CA ALA A 107 5.34 -9.08 -20.15
C ALA A 107 5.87 -10.51 -20.18
N ASP A 108 6.90 -10.75 -20.96
CA ASP A 108 7.54 -12.07 -21.11
C ASP A 108 8.46 -12.40 -19.93
N ASP A 109 9.11 -11.38 -19.37
CA ASP A 109 10.02 -11.52 -18.22
C ASP A 109 10.03 -10.25 -17.35
N ILE A 110 10.59 -10.35 -16.15
CA ILE A 110 10.80 -9.25 -15.23
C ILE A 110 12.28 -9.13 -14.85
N ILE A 111 12.83 -7.94 -15.04
CA ILE A 111 14.14 -7.56 -14.55
C ILE A 111 13.95 -6.78 -13.24
N VAL A 112 14.27 -7.40 -12.12
CA VAL A 112 14.21 -6.75 -10.81
C VAL A 112 15.46 -5.90 -10.64
N GLY A 113 15.27 -4.61 -10.37
CA GLY A 113 16.34 -3.67 -10.03
C GLY A 113 16.83 -3.83 -8.59
N GLN A 114 17.62 -2.88 -8.13
CA GLN A 114 18.08 -2.84 -6.74
C GLN A 114 16.90 -2.60 -5.78
N SER A 115 16.94 -3.25 -4.63
CA SER A 115 15.93 -3.08 -3.58
C SER A 115 16.03 -1.68 -2.94
N ILE A 116 14.97 -1.27 -2.24
CA ILE A 116 14.97 0.00 -1.46
C ILE A 116 16.09 -0.07 -0.40
N HIS A 117 16.29 -1.23 0.21
CA HIS A 117 17.36 -1.47 1.18
C HIS A 117 18.74 -1.22 0.58
N GLU A 118 19.06 -1.87 -0.55
CA GLU A 118 20.34 -1.69 -1.26
C GLU A 118 20.56 -0.24 -1.72
N LEU A 119 19.52 0.45 -2.21
CA LEU A 119 19.59 1.86 -2.61
C LEU A 119 19.86 2.78 -1.41
N THR A 120 19.31 2.44 -0.24
CA THR A 120 19.55 3.17 1.02
C THR A 120 21.00 2.97 1.49
N GLU A 121 21.49 1.73 1.48
CA GLU A 121 22.89 1.44 1.83
C GLU A 121 23.91 2.17 0.91
N LYS A 122 23.58 2.30 -0.38
CA LYS A 122 24.40 3.02 -1.36
C LYS A 122 24.23 4.55 -1.31
N GLY A 123 23.34 5.06 -0.44
CA GLY A 123 23.06 6.50 -0.30
C GLY A 123 22.22 7.11 -1.42
N PHE A 124 21.62 6.31 -2.30
CA PHE A 124 20.67 6.78 -3.31
C PHE A 124 19.28 7.07 -2.73
N LEU A 125 18.99 6.54 -1.55
CA LEU A 125 17.81 6.87 -0.76
C LEU A 125 18.24 7.21 0.67
N ALA A 126 17.46 8.07 1.34
CA ALA A 126 17.68 8.38 2.74
C ALA A 126 17.24 7.21 3.64
N PRO A 127 17.97 6.91 4.72
CA PRO A 127 17.48 6.03 5.77
C PRO A 127 16.22 6.61 6.39
N PHE A 128 15.40 5.76 6.99
CA PHE A 128 14.15 6.20 7.60
C PHE A 128 13.91 5.56 8.97
N ARG A 129 13.03 6.22 9.74
CA ARG A 129 12.43 5.68 10.97
C ARG A 129 10.93 5.58 10.78
N TYR A 130 10.35 4.46 11.18
CA TYR A 130 8.94 4.18 11.06
C TYR A 130 8.25 4.24 12.42
N PHE A 131 7.15 4.98 12.50
CA PHE A 131 6.39 5.16 13.74
C PHE A 131 4.93 4.79 13.51
N GLN A 132 4.38 4.02 14.42
CA GLN A 132 2.99 3.59 14.40
C GLN A 132 2.33 3.97 15.74
N PRO A 133 1.82 5.20 15.88
CA PRO A 133 1.09 5.59 17.07
C PRO A 133 -0.15 4.72 17.30
N PRO A 134 -0.53 4.44 18.55
CA PRO A 134 -1.81 3.81 18.83
C PRO A 134 -2.94 4.79 18.51
N ASP A 135 -3.79 4.43 17.56
CA ASP A 135 -4.95 5.20 17.16
C ASP A 135 -6.21 4.32 17.23
N ASP A 136 -7.36 4.97 17.42
CA ASP A 136 -8.68 4.35 17.39
C ASP A 136 -9.06 4.02 15.93
N PHE A 137 -8.43 2.98 15.39
CA PHE A 137 -8.63 2.50 14.04
C PHE A 137 -9.21 1.09 14.05
N ASP A 138 -10.42 0.94 13.49
CA ASP A 138 -11.07 -0.37 13.35
C ASP A 138 -10.97 -0.88 11.91
N SER A 139 -9.98 -1.73 11.67
CA SER A 139 -9.76 -2.35 10.36
C SER A 139 -10.90 -3.26 9.87
N LYS A 140 -11.81 -3.69 10.77
CA LYS A 140 -12.95 -4.55 10.41
C LYS A 140 -14.02 -3.79 9.62
N LEU A 141 -14.06 -2.46 9.77
CA LEU A 141 -15.00 -1.61 9.05
C LEU A 141 -14.58 -1.34 7.60
N LEU A 142 -13.35 -1.66 7.22
CA LEU A 142 -12.83 -1.43 5.88
C LEU A 142 -13.48 -2.34 4.83
N LYS A 143 -14.03 -1.73 3.77
CA LYS A 143 -14.62 -2.41 2.61
C LYS A 143 -13.84 -2.08 1.35
N ARG A 144 -13.53 -3.10 0.54
CA ARG A 144 -12.83 -2.92 -0.74
C ARG A 144 -13.80 -2.43 -1.83
N SER A 145 -13.34 -1.49 -2.63
CA SER A 145 -14.01 -1.03 -3.85
C SER A 145 -13.77 -2.01 -5.01
N SER A 146 -14.44 -1.79 -6.13
CA SER A 146 -14.21 -2.52 -7.38
C SER A 146 -12.80 -2.33 -7.95
N THR A 147 -12.14 -1.23 -7.61
CA THR A 147 -10.75 -0.93 -8.01
C THR A 147 -9.71 -1.66 -7.14
N GLY A 148 -10.14 -2.29 -6.03
CA GLY A 148 -9.31 -3.11 -5.16
C GLY A 148 -8.76 -2.42 -3.91
N ASP A 149 -8.79 -1.08 -3.84
CA ASP A 149 -8.48 -0.31 -2.62
C ASP A 149 -9.74 -0.14 -1.75
N TYR A 150 -9.65 0.46 -0.58
CA TYR A 150 -10.78 0.69 0.31
C TYR A 150 -11.67 1.85 -0.19
N THR A 151 -12.98 1.79 0.12
CA THR A 151 -13.92 2.88 -0.19
C THR A 151 -13.76 4.04 0.80
N ALA A 152 -13.99 5.28 0.34
CA ALA A 152 -13.86 6.47 1.19
C ALA A 152 -14.79 6.41 2.41
N GLU A 153 -16.03 5.93 2.23
CA GLU A 153 -17.00 5.79 3.31
C GLU A 153 -16.53 4.79 4.38
N SER A 154 -15.94 3.66 3.94
CA SER A 154 -15.44 2.66 4.89
C SER A 154 -14.18 3.14 5.63
N MET A 155 -13.33 3.93 4.96
CA MET A 155 -12.19 4.58 5.61
C MET A 155 -12.66 5.60 6.64
N GLN A 156 -13.67 6.40 6.32
CA GLN A 156 -14.27 7.36 7.25
C GLN A 156 -14.86 6.67 8.49
N GLN A 157 -15.56 5.55 8.30
CA GLN A 157 -16.11 4.76 9.40
C GLN A 157 -15.04 4.12 10.27
N ALA A 158 -13.93 3.66 9.66
CA ALA A 158 -12.82 3.00 10.35
C ALA A 158 -11.93 3.97 11.14
N MET A 159 -11.90 5.24 10.74
CA MET A 159 -11.03 6.26 11.33
C MET A 159 -11.85 7.22 12.21
N SER A 160 -11.59 7.21 13.50
CA SER A 160 -12.22 8.15 14.44
C SER A 160 -11.78 9.59 14.14
N THR A 161 -12.69 10.56 14.34
CA THR A 161 -12.36 11.99 14.22
C THR A 161 -11.30 12.48 15.21
N LYS A 162 -11.06 11.75 16.29
CA LYS A 162 -9.96 12.02 17.25
C LYS A 162 -8.59 11.93 16.61
N ILE A 163 -8.45 11.16 15.52
CA ILE A 163 -7.17 10.97 14.82
C ILE A 163 -6.57 12.30 14.35
N PHE A 164 -7.39 13.27 13.94
CA PHE A 164 -6.90 14.56 13.45
C PHE A 164 -6.12 15.36 14.50
N GLY A 165 -6.53 15.29 15.76
CA GLY A 165 -5.78 15.87 16.89
C GLY A 165 -4.51 15.08 17.20
N HIS A 166 -4.58 13.76 17.11
CA HIS A 166 -3.43 12.88 17.32
C HIS A 166 -2.35 13.09 16.25
N ILE A 167 -2.70 13.32 14.98
CA ILE A 167 -1.76 13.59 13.90
C ILE A 167 -0.86 14.78 14.25
N VAL A 168 -1.44 15.92 14.64
CA VAL A 168 -0.68 17.12 15.00
C VAL A 168 0.18 16.89 16.23
N LYS A 169 -0.37 16.24 17.27
CA LYS A 169 0.37 15.90 18.49
C LYS A 169 1.58 15.00 18.20
N GLN A 170 1.40 13.96 17.37
CA GLN A 170 2.50 13.05 17.03
C GLN A 170 3.52 13.71 16.11
N TYR A 171 3.09 14.54 15.15
CA TYR A 171 4.02 15.33 14.35
C TYR A 171 4.91 16.22 15.23
N LYS A 172 4.33 16.98 16.16
CA LYS A 172 5.10 17.83 17.10
C LYS A 172 6.12 17.03 17.90
N ARG A 173 5.77 15.81 18.29
CA ARG A 173 6.63 14.94 19.10
C ARG A 173 7.74 14.26 18.29
N ILE A 174 7.44 13.81 17.04
CA ILE A 174 8.29 12.90 16.28
C ILE A 174 9.04 13.63 15.18
N ALA A 175 8.40 14.63 14.53
CA ALA A 175 8.88 15.27 13.31
C ALA A 175 8.79 16.81 13.37
N SER A 176 8.88 17.39 14.57
CA SER A 176 8.74 18.85 14.74
C SER A 176 9.71 19.62 13.85
N GLY A 177 9.18 20.62 13.14
CA GLY A 177 9.94 21.48 12.24
C GLY A 177 10.24 20.89 10.85
N MET A 178 10.00 19.59 10.63
CA MET A 178 10.19 18.91 9.34
C MET A 178 9.11 19.29 8.34
N GLN A 179 9.46 19.37 7.06
CA GLN A 179 8.46 19.43 6.01
C GLN A 179 7.80 18.06 5.81
N ALA A 180 6.45 18.05 5.88
CA ALA A 180 5.70 16.81 5.81
C ALA A 180 4.62 16.82 4.73
N VAL A 181 4.39 15.65 4.14
CA VAL A 181 3.23 15.36 3.29
C VAL A 181 2.30 14.44 4.06
N VAL A 182 1.03 14.84 4.16
CA VAL A 182 -0.04 14.06 4.78
C VAL A 182 -0.92 13.46 3.70
N TYR A 183 -1.11 12.15 3.73
CA TYR A 183 -2.03 11.43 2.86
C TYR A 183 -3.30 11.10 3.64
N THR A 184 -4.44 11.56 3.14
CA THR A 184 -5.74 11.32 3.77
C THR A 184 -6.78 10.79 2.77
N TYR A 185 -7.96 10.39 3.27
CA TYR A 185 -8.95 9.63 2.51
C TYR A 185 -10.08 10.47 1.92
N SER A 186 -10.30 11.71 2.40
CA SER A 186 -11.35 12.61 1.90
C SER A 186 -10.91 14.07 1.95
N ILE A 187 -11.59 14.91 1.16
CA ILE A 187 -11.36 16.36 1.14
C ILE A 187 -11.65 16.97 2.53
N ASP A 188 -12.77 16.58 3.15
CA ASP A 188 -13.12 17.06 4.48
C ASP A 188 -12.05 16.77 5.52
N SER A 189 -11.49 15.56 5.47
CA SER A 189 -10.38 15.19 6.36
C SER A 189 -9.11 15.99 6.06
N ALA A 190 -8.84 16.34 4.80
CA ALA A 190 -7.68 17.15 4.43
C ALA A 190 -7.82 18.59 4.96
N VAL A 191 -8.99 19.19 4.77
CA VAL A 191 -9.31 20.52 5.28
C VAL A 191 -9.18 20.56 6.81
N GLU A 192 -9.75 19.57 7.51
CA GLU A 192 -9.71 19.52 8.98
C GLU A 192 -8.30 19.32 9.51
N ILE A 193 -7.50 18.45 8.89
CA ILE A 193 -6.10 18.26 9.27
C ILE A 193 -5.30 19.55 9.05
N ALA A 194 -5.44 20.20 7.89
CA ALA A 194 -4.75 21.48 7.61
C ALA A 194 -5.16 22.56 8.61
N ARG A 195 -6.46 22.67 8.92
CA ARG A 195 -6.97 23.58 9.93
C ARG A 195 -6.36 23.34 11.31
N LYS A 196 -6.26 22.07 11.73
CA LYS A 196 -5.65 21.69 13.01
C LYS A 196 -4.17 22.07 13.08
N PHE A 197 -3.38 21.85 12.03
CA PHE A 197 -2.00 22.29 11.97
C PHE A 197 -1.89 23.81 12.07
N ASN A 198 -2.68 24.54 11.30
CA ASN A 198 -2.68 26.01 11.31
C ASN A 198 -3.09 26.58 12.68
N SER A 199 -4.07 25.98 13.36
CA SER A 199 -4.47 26.41 14.73
C SER A 199 -3.37 26.20 15.79
N GLU A 200 -2.40 25.34 15.49
CA GLU A 200 -1.24 25.10 16.35
C GLU A 200 0.03 25.85 15.87
N GLY A 201 -0.13 26.85 14.97
CA GLY A 201 0.95 27.68 14.46
C GLY A 201 1.86 27.00 13.44
N ILE A 202 1.44 25.87 12.86
CA ILE A 202 2.22 25.13 11.85
C ILE A 202 1.56 25.36 10.49
N SER A 203 2.28 26.04 9.57
CA SER A 203 1.74 26.37 8.24
C SER A 203 1.39 25.12 7.45
N ALA A 204 0.10 24.99 7.11
CA ALA A 204 -0.44 23.85 6.40
C ALA A 204 -1.41 24.27 5.29
N VAL A 205 -1.35 23.59 4.16
CA VAL A 205 -2.27 23.76 3.03
C VAL A 205 -2.77 22.41 2.58
N GLU A 206 -4.06 22.32 2.31
CA GLU A 206 -4.66 21.16 1.64
C GLU A 206 -4.66 21.35 0.11
N VAL A 207 -4.52 20.24 -0.60
CA VAL A 207 -4.58 20.17 -2.07
C VAL A 207 -5.27 18.88 -2.49
N ASP A 208 -6.28 19.00 -3.34
CA ASP A 208 -7.07 17.88 -3.82
C ASP A 208 -7.34 17.93 -5.34
N GLY A 209 -8.12 16.98 -5.86
CA GLY A 209 -8.45 16.90 -7.28
C GLY A 209 -9.28 18.08 -7.81
N THR A 210 -9.94 18.85 -6.95
CA THR A 210 -10.76 20.04 -7.31
C THR A 210 -9.94 21.33 -7.27
N THR A 211 -8.75 21.29 -6.64
CA THR A 211 -7.84 22.45 -6.56
C THR A 211 -7.36 22.82 -7.97
N SER A 212 -7.53 24.08 -8.38
CA SER A 212 -7.08 24.55 -9.68
C SER A 212 -5.57 24.36 -9.86
N LYS A 213 -5.13 24.26 -11.13
CA LYS A 213 -3.70 24.06 -11.43
C LYS A 213 -2.84 25.17 -10.83
N GLU A 214 -3.27 26.42 -10.96
CA GLU A 214 -2.55 27.61 -10.48
C GLU A 214 -2.37 27.57 -8.96
N LYS A 215 -3.44 27.25 -8.22
CA LYS A 215 -3.39 27.11 -6.75
C LYS A 215 -2.49 25.96 -6.32
N ARG A 216 -2.53 24.84 -7.06
CA ARG A 216 -1.69 23.67 -6.80
C ARG A 216 -0.21 24.00 -7.03
N ASP A 217 0.10 24.63 -8.15
CA ASP A 217 1.46 25.01 -8.50
C ASP A 217 2.02 26.02 -7.46
N LEU A 218 1.20 26.98 -7.01
CA LEU A 218 1.56 27.92 -5.95
C LEU A 218 1.80 27.22 -4.61
N ALA A 219 0.94 26.25 -4.22
CA ALA A 219 1.12 25.49 -2.99
C ALA A 219 2.42 24.67 -3.01
N VAL A 220 2.73 24.02 -4.14
CA VAL A 220 3.98 23.27 -4.35
C VAL A 220 5.19 24.21 -4.32
N GLN A 221 5.11 25.40 -4.95
CA GLN A 221 6.17 26.39 -4.91
C GLN A 221 6.44 26.85 -3.47
N LYS A 222 5.42 27.28 -2.73
CA LYS A 222 5.55 27.69 -1.32
C LYS A 222 6.06 26.60 -0.41
N PHE A 223 5.68 25.36 -0.69
CA PHE A 223 6.25 24.19 0.00
C PHE A 223 7.74 24.02 -0.30
N ARG A 224 8.19 24.20 -1.56
CA ARG A 224 9.62 24.17 -1.93
C ARG A 224 10.40 25.28 -1.27
N GLU A 225 9.84 26.48 -1.16
CA GLU A 225 10.40 27.64 -0.51
C GLU A 225 10.34 27.58 1.03
N GLN A 226 9.81 26.50 1.58
CA GLN A 226 9.66 26.24 3.02
C GLN A 226 8.70 27.21 3.76
N GLU A 227 7.91 28.00 3.06
CA GLU A 227 6.85 28.81 3.63
C GLU A 227 5.71 27.94 4.18
N ILE A 228 5.43 26.83 3.54
CA ILE A 228 4.48 25.81 3.99
C ILE A 228 5.26 24.63 4.56
N LYS A 229 4.92 24.23 5.78
CA LYS A 229 5.52 23.06 6.44
C LYS A 229 4.78 21.78 6.15
N ILE A 230 3.45 21.83 6.04
CA ILE A 230 2.60 20.65 5.89
C ILE A 230 1.77 20.76 4.61
N LEU A 231 1.92 19.78 3.73
CA LEU A 231 1.09 19.65 2.54
C LEU A 231 0.15 18.46 2.73
N VAL A 232 -1.15 18.76 2.90
CA VAL A 232 -2.18 17.72 3.10
C VAL A 232 -2.83 17.43 1.76
N ASN A 233 -2.93 16.16 1.38
CA ASN A 233 -3.48 15.82 0.07
C ASN A 233 -4.40 14.60 0.06
N VAL A 234 -5.29 14.59 -0.95
CA VAL A 234 -6.17 13.47 -1.27
C VAL A 234 -5.84 12.99 -2.68
N ASN A 235 -5.16 11.85 -2.78
CA ASN A 235 -4.84 11.15 -4.04
C ASN A 235 -4.05 11.93 -5.12
N LEU A 236 -3.43 13.09 -4.79
CA LEU A 236 -2.75 13.92 -5.80
C LEU A 236 -1.24 13.66 -5.90
N PHE A 237 -0.54 13.69 -4.79
CA PHE A 237 0.92 13.60 -4.77
C PHE A 237 1.43 12.17 -4.65
N THR A 238 0.69 11.23 -5.20
CA THR A 238 1.09 9.81 -5.27
C THR A 238 2.14 9.61 -6.35
N GLU A 239 1.94 10.26 -7.51
CA GLU A 239 2.78 10.09 -8.69
C GLU A 239 3.06 11.46 -9.35
N GLY A 240 4.23 11.62 -9.97
CA GLY A 240 4.49 12.66 -10.96
C GLY A 240 4.74 14.09 -10.46
N VAL A 241 4.62 14.39 -9.18
CA VAL A 241 4.97 15.70 -8.62
C VAL A 241 6.31 15.60 -7.89
N ASP A 242 7.27 16.43 -8.29
CA ASP A 242 8.55 16.54 -7.59
C ASP A 242 8.41 17.42 -6.34
N LEU A 243 8.58 16.81 -5.17
CA LEU A 243 8.60 17.46 -3.86
C LEU A 243 9.94 17.18 -3.17
N PRO A 244 10.99 17.97 -3.46
CA PRO A 244 12.35 17.61 -3.08
C PRO A 244 12.63 17.68 -1.57
N ASN A 245 11.89 18.49 -0.84
CA ASN A 245 12.17 18.79 0.58
C ASN A 245 11.31 18.01 1.59
N VAL A 246 10.65 16.93 1.16
CA VAL A 246 9.84 16.13 2.08
C VAL A 246 10.74 15.35 3.02
N ASP A 247 10.62 15.60 4.31
CA ASP A 247 11.35 14.91 5.38
C ASP A 247 10.49 13.89 6.11
N CYS A 248 9.19 14.16 6.14
CA CYS A 248 8.24 13.32 6.84
C CYS A 248 7.06 12.97 5.94
N VAL A 249 6.59 11.74 6.04
CA VAL A 249 5.31 11.30 5.49
C VAL A 249 4.40 10.89 6.63
N ILE A 250 3.17 11.39 6.59
CA ILE A 250 2.11 11.05 7.56
C ILE A 250 0.99 10.32 6.80
N MET A 251 0.78 9.06 7.13
CA MET A 251 -0.26 8.23 6.53
C MET A 251 -1.52 8.27 7.41
N ALA A 252 -2.46 9.15 7.09
CA ALA A 252 -3.78 9.25 7.69
C ALA A 252 -4.85 8.57 6.81
N ARG A 253 -4.43 7.57 6.04
CA ARG A 253 -5.26 6.82 5.12
C ARG A 253 -4.82 5.36 5.10
N PRO A 254 -5.73 4.41 5.40
CA PRO A 254 -5.49 3.01 5.13
C PRO A 254 -5.52 2.73 3.63
N THR A 255 -4.75 1.77 3.18
CA THR A 255 -4.79 1.30 1.79
C THR A 255 -4.69 -0.22 1.72
N ALA A 256 -5.32 -0.81 0.70
CA ALA A 256 -5.17 -2.21 0.35
C ALA A 256 -4.15 -2.39 -0.79
N SER A 257 -3.59 -1.30 -1.32
CA SER A 257 -2.65 -1.27 -2.43
C SER A 257 -1.21 -1.15 -1.94
N LEU A 258 -0.40 -2.21 -2.16
CA LEU A 258 1.03 -2.17 -1.89
C LEU A 258 1.72 -1.06 -2.69
N ALA A 259 1.31 -0.86 -3.96
CA ALA A 259 1.87 0.19 -4.80
C ALA A 259 1.68 1.58 -4.16
N LEU A 260 0.47 1.87 -3.72
CA LEU A 260 0.15 3.14 -3.09
C LEU A 260 0.89 3.35 -1.76
N TYR A 261 0.98 2.29 -0.94
CA TYR A 261 1.76 2.30 0.29
C TYR A 261 3.23 2.63 0.05
N LEU A 262 3.85 1.98 -0.94
CA LEU A 262 5.25 2.24 -1.28
C LEU A 262 5.44 3.64 -1.87
N GLN A 263 4.54 4.11 -2.74
CA GLN A 263 4.57 5.47 -3.29
C GLN A 263 4.48 6.53 -2.18
N PHE A 264 3.62 6.35 -1.18
CA PHE A 264 3.58 7.24 -0.01
C PHE A 264 4.92 7.24 0.73
N SER A 265 5.42 6.05 1.08
CA SER A 265 6.65 5.90 1.84
C SER A 265 7.86 6.52 1.13
N MET A 266 7.98 6.31 -0.17
CA MET A 266 9.11 6.78 -0.98
C MET A 266 9.22 8.30 -1.06
N ARG A 267 8.14 9.04 -0.82
CA ARG A 267 8.14 10.52 -0.93
C ARG A 267 9.11 11.22 0.01
N CYS A 268 9.37 10.67 1.17
CA CYS A 268 10.34 11.25 2.10
C CYS A 268 11.75 10.68 1.95
N LEU A 269 11.99 9.71 1.06
CA LEU A 269 13.29 9.04 0.96
C LEU A 269 14.29 9.72 0.01
N ASN A 270 13.99 10.89 -0.56
CA ASN A 270 14.97 11.66 -1.35
C ASN A 270 16.22 11.94 -0.51
N PRO A 271 17.43 11.58 -0.98
CA PRO A 271 18.63 11.65 -0.18
C PRO A 271 19.11 13.09 0.00
N ARG A 272 19.55 13.42 1.20
CA ARG A 272 20.30 14.65 1.54
C ARG A 272 21.31 14.31 2.64
N LYS A 273 22.43 15.02 2.68
CA LYS A 273 23.48 14.80 3.68
C LYS A 273 22.90 14.87 5.11
N GLY A 274 23.10 13.83 5.89
CA GLY A 274 22.65 13.74 7.29
C GLY A 274 21.14 13.55 7.48
N LYS A 275 20.35 13.37 6.41
CA LYS A 275 18.91 13.17 6.51
C LYS A 275 18.57 11.76 7.00
N THR A 276 17.65 11.68 7.96
CA THR A 276 16.87 10.49 8.27
C THR A 276 15.40 10.84 8.08
N ALA A 277 14.75 10.16 7.16
CA ALA A 277 13.32 10.37 6.88
C ALA A 277 12.44 9.82 8.00
N ILE A 278 11.25 10.39 8.14
CA ILE A 278 10.27 9.97 9.14
C ILE A 278 8.99 9.50 8.44
N ILE A 279 8.51 8.33 8.82
CA ILE A 279 7.20 7.81 8.39
C ILE A 279 6.33 7.65 9.64
N ILE A 280 5.16 8.30 9.65
CA ILE A 280 4.18 8.19 10.74
C ILE A 280 2.91 7.56 10.15
N ASP A 281 2.59 6.35 10.59
CA ASP A 281 1.46 5.57 10.06
C ASP A 281 0.33 5.50 11.09
N HIS A 282 -0.67 6.37 10.94
CA HIS A 282 -1.89 6.37 11.74
C HIS A 282 -2.96 5.40 11.24
N ALA A 283 -2.71 4.69 10.13
CA ALA A 283 -3.69 3.85 9.47
C ALA A 283 -3.35 2.34 9.50
N ASN A 284 -2.36 1.95 10.30
CA ASN A 284 -1.93 0.55 10.45
C ASN A 284 -1.52 -0.13 9.12
N ASN A 285 -1.05 0.61 8.11
CA ASN A 285 -0.60 0.05 6.84
C ASN A 285 0.58 -0.91 7.02
N PHE A 286 1.44 -0.63 8.00
CA PHE A 286 2.57 -1.48 8.36
C PHE A 286 2.14 -2.93 8.67
N LYS A 287 1.03 -3.13 9.39
CA LYS A 287 0.52 -4.48 9.71
C LYS A 287 0.13 -5.29 8.47
N THR A 288 -0.16 -4.59 7.37
CA THR A 288 -0.54 -5.22 6.10
C THR A 288 0.67 -5.46 5.21
N PHE A 289 1.62 -4.53 5.18
CA PHE A 289 2.67 -4.49 4.16
C PHE A 289 4.10 -4.64 4.68
N GLY A 290 4.34 -4.55 6.00
CA GLY A 290 5.68 -4.52 6.57
C GLY A 290 6.39 -3.19 6.32
N TYR A 291 7.74 -3.20 6.41
CA TYR A 291 8.55 -2.03 6.07
C TYR A 291 8.55 -1.74 4.56
N PRO A 292 8.69 -0.47 4.16
CA PRO A 292 8.84 -0.13 2.74
C PRO A 292 10.04 -0.83 2.07
N ASP A 293 11.12 -1.05 2.81
CA ASP A 293 12.37 -1.64 2.35
C ASP A 293 12.46 -3.17 2.56
N ASP A 294 11.40 -3.82 3.04
CA ASP A 294 11.36 -5.28 3.12
C ASP A 294 11.57 -5.90 1.74
N ASP A 295 12.35 -6.96 1.67
CA ASP A 295 12.55 -7.73 0.46
C ASP A 295 11.24 -8.40 0.02
N ARG A 296 10.96 -8.31 -1.29
CA ARG A 296 9.76 -8.83 -1.91
C ARG A 296 10.08 -9.66 -3.13
N ASP A 297 9.53 -10.85 -3.23
CA ASP A 297 9.63 -11.65 -4.45
C ASP A 297 8.70 -11.11 -5.54
N TRP A 298 9.22 -10.11 -6.28
CA TRP A 298 8.48 -9.49 -7.37
C TRP A 298 8.17 -10.47 -8.51
N LYS A 299 9.03 -11.49 -8.75
CA LYS A 299 8.79 -12.50 -9.77
C LYS A 299 7.56 -13.36 -9.45
N GLN A 300 7.36 -13.65 -8.17
CA GLN A 300 6.18 -14.37 -7.71
C GLN A 300 4.96 -13.43 -7.62
N ALA A 301 5.15 -12.17 -7.23
CA ALA A 301 4.09 -11.19 -7.04
C ALA A 301 3.34 -10.82 -8.34
N ILE A 302 3.99 -10.91 -9.51
CA ILE A 302 3.37 -10.58 -10.81
C ILE A 302 2.62 -11.75 -11.45
N LYS A 303 2.78 -12.99 -10.95
CA LYS A 303 2.10 -14.16 -11.53
C LYS A 303 0.61 -14.11 -11.25
N SER A 304 -0.19 -14.22 -12.30
CA SER A 304 -1.64 -14.38 -12.19
C SER A 304 -1.97 -15.75 -11.60
N GLY A 305 -2.58 -15.78 -10.44
CA GLY A 305 -2.97 -17.02 -9.79
C GLY A 305 -3.66 -16.77 -8.44
N LYS A 306 -4.41 -17.76 -7.96
CA LYS A 306 -5.19 -17.72 -6.70
C LYS A 306 -4.32 -17.66 -5.43
N GLN A 307 -3.15 -17.07 -5.48
CA GLN A 307 -2.31 -16.97 -4.29
C GLN A 307 -2.89 -15.94 -3.33
N LYS A 308 -3.25 -16.41 -2.16
CA LYS A 308 -3.71 -15.60 -1.03
C LYS A 308 -2.59 -14.62 -0.69
N SER A 309 -2.85 -13.35 -0.89
CA SER A 309 -1.93 -12.21 -0.75
C SER A 309 -1.24 -12.03 0.61
N LYS A 310 -1.45 -12.91 1.57
CA LYS A 310 -0.84 -12.81 2.91
C LYS A 310 0.57 -13.39 3.03
N SER A 311 1.01 -14.28 2.14
CA SER A 311 2.32 -14.93 2.25
C SER A 311 3.40 -14.32 1.35
N LEU A 312 3.02 -13.49 0.37
CA LEU A 312 3.95 -12.91 -0.61
C LEU A 312 4.66 -11.65 -0.12
N LEU A 313 4.18 -11.03 0.94
CA LEU A 313 4.54 -9.65 1.24
C LEU A 313 5.38 -9.46 2.51
N THR A 314 5.52 -10.48 3.38
CA THR A 314 6.25 -10.33 4.65
C THR A 314 6.74 -11.66 5.22
N ASP A 315 7.33 -12.52 4.42
CA ASP A 315 7.96 -13.76 4.97
C ASP A 315 9.47 -13.56 5.19
N SER A 316 9.85 -12.39 5.70
CA SER A 316 11.25 -12.13 6.08
C SER A 316 11.65 -12.82 7.39
N GLY A 317 10.72 -13.49 8.09
CA GLY A 317 11.00 -14.10 9.40
C GLY A 317 11.51 -13.11 10.46
N ILE A 318 11.49 -11.80 10.15
CA ILE A 318 12.00 -10.75 11.01
C ILE A 318 10.98 -10.46 12.10
N SER A 319 11.31 -10.79 13.33
CA SER A 319 10.53 -10.37 14.50
C SER A 319 10.61 -8.86 14.66
N ILE A 320 9.46 -8.20 14.77
CA ILE A 320 9.35 -6.76 14.97
C ILE A 320 8.61 -6.46 16.27
N THR A 321 8.87 -5.29 16.85
CA THR A 321 8.14 -4.80 18.00
C THR A 321 7.92 -3.29 17.91
N THR A 322 6.87 -2.79 18.54
CA THR A 322 6.57 -1.36 18.61
C THR A 322 6.84 -0.86 20.02
N CYS A 323 7.57 0.23 20.15
CA CYS A 323 7.86 0.84 21.44
C CYS A 323 6.63 1.60 21.97
N ASP A 324 6.15 1.25 23.17
CA ASP A 324 4.99 1.90 23.80
C ASP A 324 5.25 3.38 24.17
N TYR A 325 6.52 3.80 24.24
CA TYR A 325 6.89 5.16 24.61
C TYR A 325 7.04 6.12 23.43
N CYS A 326 7.78 5.73 22.38
CA CYS A 326 8.03 6.60 21.23
C CYS A 326 7.29 6.15 19.98
N PHE A 327 6.64 4.99 20.00
CA PHE A 327 5.87 4.37 18.91
C PHE A 327 6.70 3.97 17.69
N ALA A 328 8.05 3.98 17.83
CA ALA A 328 8.92 3.45 16.81
C ALA A 328 8.66 1.95 16.61
N VAL A 329 8.52 1.55 15.37
CA VAL A 329 8.55 0.15 14.96
C VAL A 329 10.00 -0.20 14.73
N VAL A 330 10.50 -1.24 15.39
CA VAL A 330 11.92 -1.65 15.34
C VAL A 330 12.03 -3.16 15.16
N LYS A 331 13.10 -3.59 14.50
CA LYS A 331 13.42 -5.02 14.40
C LYS A 331 13.86 -5.54 15.75
N ALA A 332 13.43 -6.74 16.13
CA ALA A 332 13.84 -7.34 17.40
C ALA A 332 15.35 -7.47 17.54
N SER A 333 16.06 -7.69 16.42
CA SER A 333 17.52 -7.72 16.34
C SER A 333 18.21 -6.39 16.66
N GLU A 334 17.50 -5.27 16.56
CA GLU A 334 18.03 -3.93 16.87
C GLU A 334 17.87 -3.59 18.37
N VAL A 335 17.06 -4.36 19.11
CA VAL A 335 16.83 -4.16 20.54
C VAL A 335 17.99 -4.76 21.31
N LYS A 336 18.79 -3.91 21.96
CA LYS A 336 19.89 -4.31 22.83
C LYS A 336 19.51 -4.01 24.28
N ASP A 337 19.82 -4.93 25.20
CA ASP A 337 19.55 -4.80 26.63
C ASP A 337 18.10 -4.49 27.00
N GLY A 338 17.14 -4.97 26.18
CA GLY A 338 15.72 -4.69 26.36
C GLY A 338 15.34 -3.22 26.21
N LYS A 339 16.14 -2.41 25.49
CA LYS A 339 15.92 -0.98 25.30
C LYS A 339 15.61 -0.65 23.84
N CYS A 340 14.68 0.27 23.65
CA CYS A 340 14.36 0.80 22.33
C CYS A 340 15.56 1.56 21.73
N PRO A 341 16.01 1.23 20.51
CA PRO A 341 17.16 1.89 19.89
C PRO A 341 16.91 3.37 19.55
N ILE A 342 15.63 3.80 19.55
CA ILE A 342 15.26 5.17 19.20
C ILE A 342 15.16 6.09 20.43
N CYS A 343 14.55 5.64 21.53
CA CYS A 343 14.31 6.49 22.70
C CYS A 343 14.98 5.99 23.99
N GLY A 344 15.65 4.84 23.97
CA GLY A 344 16.34 4.24 25.12
C GLY A 344 15.42 3.68 26.20
N LYS A 345 14.10 3.79 26.09
CA LYS A 345 13.14 3.26 27.08
C LYS A 345 13.01 1.74 26.98
N PRO A 346 12.62 1.05 28.07
CA PRO A 346 12.39 -0.38 28.05
C PRO A 346 11.38 -0.78 26.95
N ILE A 347 11.67 -1.87 26.23
CA ILE A 347 10.80 -2.40 25.19
C ILE A 347 10.71 -3.93 25.34
N LYS A 348 9.50 -4.46 25.19
CA LYS A 348 9.28 -5.91 25.21
C LYS A 348 9.44 -6.46 23.80
N VAL A 349 10.35 -7.38 23.60
CA VAL A 349 10.48 -8.15 22.37
C VAL A 349 9.68 -9.44 22.54
N HIS A 350 8.69 -9.64 21.70
CA HIS A 350 8.02 -10.94 21.62
C HIS A 350 8.89 -11.85 20.74
N GLU A 351 9.61 -12.79 21.36
CA GLU A 351 10.31 -13.83 20.64
C GLU A 351 9.28 -14.68 19.86
N VAL A 352 9.34 -14.61 18.54
CA VAL A 352 8.73 -15.64 17.70
C VAL A 352 9.64 -16.85 17.83
N LYS A 353 9.20 -17.87 18.58
CA LYS A 353 9.93 -19.16 18.59
C LYS A 353 10.06 -19.62 17.16
N PRO A 354 11.27 -19.94 16.68
CA PRO A 354 11.44 -20.50 15.35
C PRO A 354 10.56 -21.76 15.28
N VAL A 355 9.68 -21.80 14.32
CA VAL A 355 8.94 -23.03 13.97
C VAL A 355 10.01 -23.96 13.43
N SER A 356 10.37 -24.98 14.22
CA SER A 356 11.22 -26.07 13.71
C SER A 356 10.60 -26.60 12.43
N ASP A 357 11.46 -26.96 11.48
CA ASP A 357 11.10 -27.65 10.21
C ASP A 357 10.35 -28.95 10.49
N VAL A 358 9.11 -28.85 10.93
CA VAL A 358 8.14 -29.92 10.95
C VAL A 358 7.36 -29.80 9.67
N ASP A 359 7.29 -30.86 8.90
CA ASP A 359 6.63 -30.97 7.60
C ASP A 359 5.40 -30.08 7.48
N LEU A 360 5.44 -29.13 6.58
CA LEU A 360 4.37 -28.13 6.31
C LEU A 360 2.98 -28.78 6.12
N VAL A 361 2.92 -30.04 5.73
CA VAL A 361 1.69 -30.84 5.56
C VAL A 361 1.11 -31.26 6.91
N GLU A 362 1.95 -31.61 7.87
CA GLU A 362 1.53 -32.01 9.22
C GLU A 362 1.10 -30.80 10.05
N ALA A 363 1.88 -29.71 10.01
CA ALA A 363 1.55 -28.44 10.66
C ALA A 363 0.22 -27.85 10.15
N THR A 364 -0.09 -28.01 8.86
CA THR A 364 -1.36 -27.55 8.27
C THR A 364 -2.55 -28.38 8.77
N LYS A 365 -2.39 -29.70 8.90
CA LYS A 365 -3.44 -30.60 9.44
C LYS A 365 -3.68 -30.35 10.92
N GLU A 366 -2.60 -30.15 11.68
CA GLU A 366 -2.69 -29.86 13.12
C GLU A 366 -3.31 -28.48 13.39
N ARG A 367 -2.94 -27.46 12.62
CA ARG A 367 -3.55 -26.13 12.68
C ARG A 367 -5.04 -26.15 12.31
N GLN A 368 -5.43 -26.96 11.31
CA GLN A 368 -6.83 -27.16 10.96
C GLN A 368 -7.60 -27.90 12.06
N ARG A 369 -6.97 -28.87 12.75
CA ARG A 369 -7.53 -29.54 13.92
C ARG A 369 -7.71 -28.57 15.08
N LEU A 370 -6.68 -27.77 15.42
CA LEU A 370 -6.72 -26.75 16.48
C LEU A 370 -7.80 -25.69 16.20
N ILE A 371 -7.90 -25.19 14.97
CA ILE A 371 -8.95 -24.23 14.58
C ILE A 371 -10.34 -24.86 14.73
N LYS A 372 -10.50 -26.10 14.29
CA LYS A 372 -11.78 -26.84 14.46
C LYS A 372 -12.13 -27.05 15.94
N GLU A 373 -11.12 -27.27 16.77
CA GLU A 373 -11.27 -27.48 18.21
C GLU A 373 -11.59 -26.16 18.95
N ILE A 374 -10.93 -25.06 18.61
CA ILE A 374 -11.21 -23.71 19.14
C ILE A 374 -12.63 -23.26 18.75
N VAL A 375 -13.01 -23.42 17.48
CA VAL A 375 -14.37 -23.09 17.01
C VAL A 375 -15.41 -23.95 17.70
N LYS A 376 -15.14 -25.21 17.92
CA LYS A 376 -16.00 -26.15 18.65
C LYS A 376 -16.14 -25.77 20.13
N ASN A 377 -15.02 -25.40 20.78
CA ASN A 377 -15.00 -25.01 22.18
C ASN A 377 -15.71 -23.66 22.42
N ASN A 378 -15.56 -22.70 21.50
CA ASN A 378 -16.27 -21.42 21.57
C ASN A 378 -17.78 -21.62 21.40
N LEU A 379 -18.21 -22.44 20.44
CA LEU A 379 -19.62 -22.77 20.24
C LEU A 379 -20.21 -23.53 21.45
N LEU A 380 -19.43 -24.41 22.08
CA LEU A 380 -19.86 -25.10 23.31
C LEU A 380 -19.99 -24.12 24.48
N LYS A 381 -19.11 -23.16 24.62
CA LYS A 381 -19.19 -22.09 25.65
C LYS A 381 -20.40 -21.18 25.41
N GLU A 382 -20.66 -20.80 24.15
CA GLU A 382 -21.84 -19.98 23.78
C GLU A 382 -23.17 -20.65 24.10
N VAL A 383 -23.26 -21.97 23.90
CA VAL A 383 -24.52 -22.70 24.16
C VAL A 383 -24.65 -23.20 25.59
N ALA A 384 -23.60 -23.15 26.39
CA ALA A 384 -23.58 -23.67 27.76
C ALA A 384 -24.63 -23.00 28.66
N ASN A 385 -24.82 -21.69 28.48
CA ASN A 385 -25.76 -20.89 29.27
C ASN A 385 -27.08 -20.61 28.56
N LYS A 386 -27.34 -21.21 27.38
CA LYS A 386 -28.57 -21.04 26.62
C LYS A 386 -29.58 -22.11 26.99
N THR A 387 -30.86 -21.74 27.02
CA THR A 387 -31.98 -22.67 27.05
C THR A 387 -32.28 -23.22 25.66
N VAL A 388 -32.98 -24.33 25.55
CA VAL A 388 -33.34 -24.93 24.26
C VAL A 388 -34.14 -23.97 23.36
N SER A 389 -34.91 -23.04 23.95
CA SER A 389 -35.69 -22.01 23.23
C SER A 389 -34.76 -21.00 22.50
N GLU A 390 -33.59 -20.71 23.04
CA GLU A 390 -32.62 -19.73 22.50
C GLU A 390 -31.66 -20.30 21.46
N LEU A 391 -31.80 -21.56 21.09
CA LEU A 391 -30.99 -22.19 20.05
C LEU A 391 -31.69 -22.05 18.69
N HIS A 392 -31.07 -21.31 17.76
CA HIS A 392 -31.68 -20.95 16.48
C HIS A 392 -31.03 -21.61 15.27
N THR A 393 -29.92 -22.32 15.46
CA THR A 393 -29.21 -22.96 14.36
C THR A 393 -28.96 -24.46 14.59
N MET A 394 -28.84 -25.21 13.50
CA MET A 394 -28.49 -26.65 13.59
C MET A 394 -27.14 -26.89 14.30
N LYS A 395 -26.17 -25.96 14.13
CA LYS A 395 -24.85 -26.04 14.79
C LYS A 395 -24.99 -25.87 16.31
N GLU A 396 -25.77 -24.91 16.77
CA GLU A 396 -26.07 -24.72 18.20
C GLU A 396 -26.78 -25.94 18.80
N LEU A 397 -27.80 -26.48 18.13
CA LEU A 397 -28.50 -27.69 18.58
C LEU A 397 -27.58 -28.91 18.67
N GLN A 398 -26.65 -29.05 17.73
CA GLN A 398 -25.63 -30.13 17.77
C GLN A 398 -24.61 -29.94 18.91
N ALA A 399 -24.18 -28.71 19.15
CA ALA A 399 -23.28 -28.37 20.25
C ALA A 399 -23.95 -28.57 21.59
N TYR A 400 -25.19 -28.08 21.76
CA TYR A 400 -26.01 -28.28 22.95
C TYR A 400 -26.26 -29.75 23.26
N ARG A 401 -26.61 -30.53 22.23
CA ARG A 401 -26.78 -31.99 22.35
C ARG A 401 -25.53 -32.67 22.92
N LYS A 402 -24.34 -32.28 22.42
CA LYS A 402 -23.04 -32.83 22.90
C LYS A 402 -22.76 -32.44 24.35
N LEU A 403 -23.07 -31.21 24.71
CA LEU A 403 -22.86 -30.70 26.07
C LEU A 403 -23.74 -31.41 27.09
N HIS A 404 -24.99 -31.68 26.74
CA HIS A 404 -25.98 -32.28 27.64
C HIS A 404 -26.16 -33.79 27.45
N GLY A 405 -25.29 -34.44 26.65
CA GLY A 405 -25.32 -35.90 26.48
C GLY A 405 -26.54 -36.49 25.78
N TYR A 406 -27.33 -35.68 25.05
CA TYR A 406 -28.52 -36.16 24.37
C TYR A 406 -28.18 -37.10 23.18
N LYS A 407 -29.13 -38.06 22.89
CA LYS A 407 -28.99 -39.01 21.77
C LYS A 407 -28.78 -38.34 20.42
N LYS A 408 -28.06 -39.02 19.47
CA LYS A 408 -27.69 -38.46 18.15
C LYS A 408 -28.86 -37.87 17.36
N GLY A 409 -30.09 -38.37 17.46
CA GLY A 409 -31.27 -37.84 16.78
C GLY A 409 -31.91 -36.60 17.39
N TRP A 410 -31.54 -36.22 18.63
CA TRP A 410 -32.19 -35.12 19.36
C TRP A 410 -32.11 -33.77 18.65
N SER A 411 -30.95 -33.42 18.14
CA SER A 411 -30.73 -32.14 17.43
C SER A 411 -31.53 -32.04 16.14
N PHE A 412 -31.72 -33.14 15.45
CA PHE A 412 -32.56 -33.23 14.24
C PHE A 412 -34.06 -33.09 14.58
N TYR A 413 -34.49 -33.76 15.62
CA TYR A 413 -35.87 -33.65 16.13
C TYR A 413 -36.17 -32.21 16.55
N MET A 414 -35.29 -31.58 17.32
CA MET A 414 -35.49 -30.21 17.77
C MET A 414 -35.41 -29.20 16.61
N ALA A 415 -34.54 -29.38 15.64
CA ALA A 415 -34.48 -28.54 14.45
C ALA A 415 -35.76 -28.61 13.60
N LYS A 416 -36.34 -29.80 13.48
CA LYS A 416 -37.64 -29.98 12.81
C LYS A 416 -38.77 -29.31 13.60
N ARG A 417 -38.82 -29.48 14.92
CA ARG A 417 -39.80 -28.86 15.79
C ARG A 417 -39.76 -27.33 15.81
N LYS A 418 -38.55 -26.76 15.64
CA LYS A 418 -38.32 -25.30 15.59
C LYS A 418 -38.40 -24.72 14.16
N GLY A 419 -38.70 -25.51 13.15
CA GLY A 419 -38.79 -25.04 11.76
C GLY A 419 -37.44 -24.66 11.14
N ILE A 420 -36.31 -25.02 11.79
CA ILE A 420 -34.93 -24.77 11.28
C ILE A 420 -34.64 -25.65 10.06
N LEU A 421 -35.22 -26.84 10.00
CA LEU A 421 -35.19 -27.73 8.84
C LEU A 421 -36.53 -27.73 8.16
N LYS A 422 -36.60 -27.27 6.91
CA LYS A 422 -37.82 -27.46 6.07
C LYS A 422 -38.01 -28.94 5.81
N SER A 423 -39.25 -29.45 6.08
CA SER A 423 -39.62 -30.77 5.63
C SER A 423 -39.54 -30.85 4.12
N ARG A 424 -38.70 -31.76 3.60
CA ARG A 424 -38.83 -32.14 2.18
C ARG A 424 -40.25 -32.69 2.01
N LYS A 425 -41.07 -32.00 1.19
CA LYS A 425 -42.26 -32.57 0.58
C LYS A 425 -41.83 -33.64 -0.42
#